data_1716c3c1c54fdd7b61e86abe9b2bc57c
#
_entry.id   1716c3c1c54fdd7b61e86abe9b2bc57c
#
_cell.length_a   1.000
_cell.length_b   1.000
_cell.length_c   1.000
_cell.angle_alpha   90.00
_cell.angle_beta   90.00
_cell.angle_gamma   90.00
#
_symmetry.space_group_name_H-M   'P 1'
#
loop_
_entity.id
_entity.type
_entity.pdbx_description
1 polymer ?
#
loop_
_entity_poly.entity_id
_entity_poly.type
_entity_poly.pdbx_seq_one_letter_code
_entity_poly.pdbx_strand_id
1 'polypeptide(L)'
;MLLSHRTSVKIRPEYSNIIGHMCYAASKLWNVCNYERHHYKELGLEKYPDWYYQKKAHKGDLWYRQLPSQTAQETCKQLDKAWKSFYVLKKTGGIKEPNPPRFKQDNIPVTYMQMGIRHEKGSDQLRLSLPRDLKSYMEETYGIHERFLYLENKIFRDMDHIKQLRIYPPENGKCDLIVIYEIEGTEQLSQNGHYLSIDPGPVSYTHLRAHE
;
A
#
# COMPACT_ATOMS: atom_id res chain seq x y z
N MET A 1 -9.45 11.52 14.30
CA MET A 1 -8.48 12.11 13.36
C MET A 1 -7.64 11.00 12.74
N LEU A 2 -7.32 11.06 11.42
CA LEU A 2 -6.43 10.08 10.78
C LEU A 2 -4.99 10.57 10.83
N LEU A 3 -4.09 9.70 11.28
CA LEU A 3 -2.66 9.95 11.34
C LEU A 3 -1.91 8.93 10.48
N SER A 4 -0.73 9.30 10.03
CA SER A 4 0.20 8.45 9.29
C SER A 4 1.54 8.42 9.99
N HIS A 5 2.08 7.21 10.22
CA HIS A 5 3.40 7.02 10.81
C HIS A 5 4.24 6.08 9.95
N ARG A 6 5.49 6.46 9.69
CA ARG A 6 6.49 5.61 9.04
C ARG A 6 7.42 5.02 10.08
N THR A 7 7.61 3.71 10.04
CA THR A 7 8.50 2.97 10.91
C THR A 7 9.16 1.82 10.16
N SER A 8 10.13 1.15 10.78
CA SER A 8 10.77 -0.06 10.25
C SER A 8 10.70 -1.16 11.30
N VAL A 9 10.49 -2.39 10.87
CA VAL A 9 10.45 -3.58 11.72
C VAL A 9 11.51 -4.58 11.30
N LYS A 10 12.13 -5.26 12.27
CA LYS A 10 12.95 -6.43 12.00
C LYS A 10 12.06 -7.62 11.68
N ILE A 11 12.41 -8.41 10.70
CA ILE A 11 11.63 -9.58 10.29
C ILE A 11 12.51 -10.82 10.19
N ARG A 12 11.90 -11.98 10.41
CA ARG A 12 12.54 -13.31 10.23
C ARG A 12 12.73 -13.60 8.74
N PRO A 13 13.68 -14.47 8.37
CA PRO A 13 13.90 -14.88 6.97
C PRO A 13 12.62 -15.40 6.29
N GLU A 14 11.79 -16.19 6.99
CA GLU A 14 10.52 -16.70 6.48
C GLU A 14 9.56 -15.56 6.12
N TYR A 15 9.48 -14.53 6.95
CA TYR A 15 8.66 -13.36 6.70
C TYR A 15 9.21 -12.50 5.56
N SER A 16 10.53 -12.45 5.42
CA SER A 16 11.17 -11.80 4.26
C SER A 16 10.74 -12.47 2.95
N ASN A 17 10.72 -13.80 2.90
CA ASN A 17 10.26 -14.54 1.73
C ASN A 17 8.77 -14.28 1.45
N ILE A 18 7.91 -14.34 2.47
CA ILE A 18 6.47 -14.09 2.33
C ILE A 18 6.19 -12.67 1.82
N ILE A 19 6.77 -11.66 2.48
CA ILE A 19 6.56 -10.24 2.11
C ILE A 19 7.16 -9.96 0.74
N GLY A 20 8.37 -10.45 0.48
CA GLY A 20 9.05 -10.29 -0.81
C GLY A 20 8.21 -10.85 -1.96
N HIS A 21 7.65 -12.06 -1.77
CA HIS A 21 6.78 -12.66 -2.77
C HIS A 21 5.46 -11.88 -2.96
N MET A 22 4.84 -11.40 -1.90
CA MET A 22 3.65 -10.55 -2.03
C MET A 22 3.96 -9.25 -2.80
N CYS A 23 5.09 -8.60 -2.53
CA CYS A 23 5.51 -7.40 -3.26
C CYS A 23 5.78 -7.70 -4.74
N TYR A 24 6.37 -8.86 -5.04
CA TYR A 24 6.53 -9.37 -6.40
C TYR A 24 5.18 -9.63 -7.07
N ALA A 25 4.28 -10.36 -6.42
CA ALA A 25 2.94 -10.63 -6.94
C ALA A 25 2.14 -9.35 -7.22
N ALA A 26 2.28 -8.34 -6.36
CA ALA A 26 1.65 -7.03 -6.56
C ALA A 26 2.20 -6.31 -7.80
N SER A 27 3.52 -6.36 -8.05
CA SER A 27 4.12 -5.79 -9.26
C SER A 27 3.65 -6.51 -10.53
N LYS A 28 3.52 -7.84 -10.49
CA LYS A 28 3.01 -8.64 -11.61
C LYS A 28 1.53 -8.35 -11.88
N LEU A 29 0.71 -8.28 -10.84
CA LEU A 29 -0.70 -7.90 -10.97
C LEU A 29 -0.86 -6.49 -11.55
N TRP A 30 -0.07 -5.51 -11.06
CA TRP A 30 0.00 -4.18 -11.65
C TRP A 30 0.28 -4.24 -13.15
N ASN A 31 1.29 -5.02 -13.55
CA ASN A 31 1.72 -5.10 -14.94
C ASN A 31 0.67 -5.77 -15.85
N VAL A 32 0.02 -6.83 -15.39
CA VAL A 32 -1.09 -7.48 -16.11
C VAL A 32 -2.23 -6.47 -16.33
N CYS A 33 -2.68 -5.82 -15.26
CA CYS A 33 -3.74 -4.81 -15.34
C CYS A 33 -3.33 -3.60 -16.19
N ASN A 34 -2.06 -3.19 -16.13
CA ASN A 34 -1.58 -2.07 -16.93
C ASN A 34 -1.49 -2.42 -18.43
N TYR A 35 -1.04 -3.63 -18.75
CA TYR A 35 -1.04 -4.14 -20.13
C TYR A 35 -2.46 -4.13 -20.72
N GLU A 36 -3.43 -4.65 -19.97
CA GLU A 36 -4.84 -4.66 -20.39
C GLU A 36 -5.35 -3.24 -20.68
N ARG A 37 -4.97 -2.23 -19.87
CA ARG A 37 -5.36 -0.83 -20.10
C ARG A 37 -4.69 -0.20 -21.31
N HIS A 38 -3.45 -0.56 -21.59
CA HIS A 38 -2.77 -0.08 -22.80
C HIS A 38 -3.35 -0.67 -24.08
N HIS A 39 -3.78 -1.94 -24.04
CA HIS A 39 -4.16 -2.73 -25.21
C HIS A 39 -5.65 -3.12 -25.23
N TYR A 40 -6.52 -2.43 -24.47
CA TYR A 40 -7.90 -2.87 -24.28
C TYR A 40 -8.72 -3.03 -25.58
N LYS A 41 -8.45 -2.19 -26.59
CA LYS A 41 -9.10 -2.29 -27.90
C LYS A 41 -8.61 -3.52 -28.68
N GLU A 42 -7.31 -3.78 -28.64
CA GLU A 42 -6.67 -4.93 -29.28
C GLU A 42 -7.12 -6.25 -28.65
N LEU A 43 -7.41 -6.22 -27.34
CA LEU A 43 -7.96 -7.32 -26.59
C LEU A 43 -9.48 -7.50 -26.78
N GLY A 44 -10.12 -6.68 -27.61
CA GLY A 44 -11.55 -6.76 -27.90
C GLY A 44 -12.46 -6.31 -26.75
N LEU A 45 -11.96 -5.54 -25.80
CA LEU A 45 -12.77 -5.02 -24.71
C LEU A 45 -13.63 -3.86 -25.20
N GLU A 46 -14.94 -3.96 -25.01
CA GLU A 46 -15.89 -2.90 -25.41
C GLU A 46 -15.69 -1.58 -24.64
N LYS A 47 -15.27 -1.71 -23.38
CA LYS A 47 -15.08 -0.56 -22.48
C LYS A 47 -13.68 -0.56 -21.91
N TYR A 48 -13.17 0.65 -21.63
CA TYR A 48 -11.91 0.82 -20.92
C TYR A 48 -11.97 0.14 -19.55
N PRO A 49 -11.02 -0.80 -19.23
CA PRO A 49 -11.07 -1.59 -18.01
C PRO A 49 -10.69 -0.73 -16.80
N ASP A 50 -11.67 -0.37 -16.00
CA ASP A 50 -11.47 0.29 -14.71
C ASP A 50 -11.09 -0.74 -13.62
N TRP A 51 -10.81 -0.26 -12.40
CA TRP A 51 -10.44 -1.15 -11.30
C TRP A 51 -11.60 -2.08 -10.87
N TYR A 52 -12.86 -1.71 -11.08
CA TYR A 52 -14.01 -2.57 -10.78
C TYR A 52 -14.10 -3.77 -11.73
N TYR A 53 -13.86 -3.53 -13.00
CA TYR A 53 -13.74 -4.59 -13.98
C TYR A 53 -12.54 -5.48 -13.64
N GLN A 54 -11.35 -4.89 -13.47
CA GLN A 54 -10.10 -5.62 -13.26
C GLN A 54 -10.10 -6.49 -12.01
N LYS A 55 -10.64 -6.01 -10.87
CA LYS A 55 -10.75 -6.81 -9.66
C LYS A 55 -11.65 -8.04 -9.81
N LYS A 56 -12.60 -8.04 -10.76
CA LYS A 56 -13.47 -9.17 -11.05
C LYS A 56 -12.82 -10.10 -12.06
N ALA A 57 -12.32 -9.55 -13.17
CA ALA A 57 -11.69 -10.29 -14.25
C ALA A 57 -10.49 -11.11 -13.78
N HIS A 58 -9.62 -10.50 -12.97
CA HIS A 58 -8.38 -11.13 -12.49
C HIS A 58 -8.51 -11.91 -11.19
N LYS A 59 -9.71 -12.00 -10.59
CA LYS A 59 -9.91 -12.68 -9.29
C LYS A 59 -9.38 -14.12 -9.25
N GLY A 60 -9.42 -14.83 -10.38
CA GLY A 60 -8.93 -16.20 -10.54
C GLY A 60 -7.45 -16.29 -10.91
N ASP A 61 -6.82 -15.20 -11.26
CA ASP A 61 -5.45 -15.18 -11.76
C ASP A 61 -4.43 -15.47 -10.67
N LEU A 62 -3.31 -16.07 -11.07
CA LEU A 62 -2.22 -16.45 -10.19
C LEU A 62 -1.79 -15.31 -9.27
N TRP A 63 -1.47 -14.16 -9.83
CA TRP A 63 -0.93 -13.03 -9.07
C TRP A 63 -1.94 -12.38 -8.13
N TYR A 64 -3.22 -12.39 -8.51
CA TYR A 64 -4.29 -11.92 -7.63
C TYR A 64 -4.47 -12.84 -6.43
N ARG A 65 -4.44 -14.16 -6.64
CA ARG A 65 -4.62 -15.19 -5.62
C ARG A 65 -3.45 -15.30 -4.64
N GLN A 66 -2.26 -14.84 -5.03
CA GLN A 66 -1.08 -14.72 -4.16
C GLN A 66 -1.14 -13.53 -3.18
N LEU A 67 -2.17 -12.69 -3.30
CA LEU A 67 -2.38 -11.52 -2.44
C LEU A 67 -3.68 -11.66 -1.65
N PRO A 68 -3.76 -11.12 -0.41
CA PRO A 68 -5.06 -10.94 0.25
C PRO A 68 -6.00 -10.16 -0.67
N SER A 69 -7.26 -10.57 -0.78
CA SER A 69 -8.20 -10.01 -1.75
C SER A 69 -8.27 -8.48 -1.73
N GLN A 70 -8.26 -7.86 -0.56
CA GLN A 70 -8.27 -6.40 -0.45
C GLN A 70 -6.96 -5.76 -0.89
N THR A 71 -5.83 -6.43 -0.65
CA THR A 71 -4.51 -5.99 -1.13
C THR A 71 -4.45 -6.02 -2.66
N ALA A 72 -4.95 -7.10 -3.29
CA ALA A 72 -5.05 -7.20 -4.74
C ALA A 72 -5.96 -6.10 -5.33
N GLN A 73 -7.13 -5.87 -4.70
CA GLN A 73 -8.05 -4.80 -5.11
C GLN A 73 -7.40 -3.42 -4.96
N GLU A 74 -6.63 -3.19 -3.91
CA GLU A 74 -5.94 -1.92 -3.70
C GLU A 74 -4.85 -1.69 -4.74
N THR A 75 -4.15 -2.73 -5.20
CA THR A 75 -3.22 -2.66 -6.33
C THR A 75 -3.93 -2.20 -7.60
N CYS A 76 -5.11 -2.77 -7.93
CA CYS A 76 -5.92 -2.33 -9.07
C CYS A 76 -6.39 -0.87 -8.92
N LYS A 77 -6.79 -0.45 -7.71
CA LYS A 77 -7.20 0.94 -7.43
C LYS A 77 -6.05 1.94 -7.57
N GLN A 78 -4.85 1.56 -7.11
CA GLN A 78 -3.67 2.43 -7.24
C GLN A 78 -3.30 2.65 -8.71
N LEU A 79 -3.39 1.59 -9.54
CA LEU A 79 -3.23 1.72 -10.99
C LEU A 79 -4.30 2.62 -11.59
N ASP A 80 -5.56 2.45 -11.19
CA ASP A 80 -6.67 3.27 -11.67
C ASP A 80 -6.48 4.77 -11.34
N LYS A 81 -6.03 5.08 -10.12
CA LYS A 81 -5.67 6.45 -9.72
C LYS A 81 -4.54 7.01 -10.57
N ALA A 82 -3.51 6.22 -10.86
CA ALA A 82 -2.39 6.64 -11.69
C ALA A 82 -2.84 6.97 -13.12
N TRP A 83 -3.71 6.16 -13.72
CA TRP A 83 -4.29 6.44 -15.04
C TRP A 83 -5.20 7.67 -15.04
N LYS A 84 -6.04 7.84 -14.01
CA LYS A 84 -6.86 9.04 -13.85
C LYS A 84 -6.01 10.30 -13.77
N SER A 85 -4.95 10.27 -12.97
CA SER A 85 -3.99 11.39 -12.87
C SER A 85 -3.33 11.69 -14.23
N PHE A 86 -2.92 10.68 -14.97
CA PHE A 86 -2.39 10.84 -16.33
C PHE A 86 -3.39 11.56 -17.26
N TYR A 87 -4.63 11.10 -17.29
CA TYR A 87 -5.64 11.73 -18.15
C TYR A 87 -5.98 13.17 -17.73
N VAL A 88 -6.00 13.47 -16.43
CA VAL A 88 -6.17 14.85 -15.95
C VAL A 88 -5.01 15.72 -16.41
N LEU A 89 -3.77 15.30 -16.21
CA LEU A 89 -2.58 16.04 -16.66
C LEU A 89 -2.57 16.28 -18.17
N LYS A 90 -2.95 15.26 -18.96
CA LYS A 90 -3.08 15.38 -20.41
C LYS A 90 -4.15 16.40 -20.83
N LYS A 91 -5.26 16.47 -20.08
CA LYS A 91 -6.38 17.40 -20.37
C LYS A 91 -6.06 18.83 -19.95
N THR A 92 -5.43 19.01 -18.80
CA THR A 92 -5.16 20.33 -18.21
C THR A 92 -3.94 21.03 -18.77
N GLY A 93 -3.06 20.29 -19.46
CA GLY A 93 -1.79 20.82 -20.00
C GLY A 93 -0.77 21.21 -18.94
N GLY A 94 -0.95 20.77 -17.68
CA GLY A 94 -0.04 21.09 -16.56
C GLY A 94 1.38 20.56 -16.73
N ILE A 95 1.54 19.53 -17.57
CA ILE A 95 2.84 18.99 -17.98
C ILE A 95 2.82 18.89 -19.51
N LYS A 96 3.91 19.33 -20.16
CA LYS A 96 3.99 19.42 -21.63
C LYS A 96 3.77 18.06 -22.30
N GLU A 97 4.32 16.98 -21.74
CA GLU A 97 4.17 15.61 -22.25
C GLU A 97 4.02 14.63 -21.08
N PRO A 98 2.81 14.42 -20.56
CA PRO A 98 2.60 13.44 -19.50
C PRO A 98 2.76 12.02 -20.05
N ASN A 99 3.47 11.17 -19.28
CA ASN A 99 3.62 9.77 -19.62
C ASN A 99 2.54 8.91 -18.93
N PRO A 100 2.00 7.88 -19.59
CA PRO A 100 1.11 6.93 -18.96
C PRO A 100 1.82 6.14 -17.85
N PRO A 101 1.08 5.49 -16.95
CA PRO A 101 1.67 4.65 -15.91
C PRO A 101 2.60 3.59 -16.49
N ARG A 102 3.82 3.54 -15.97
CA ARG A 102 4.84 2.59 -16.44
C ARG A 102 4.61 1.19 -15.88
N PHE A 103 5.16 0.19 -16.57
CA PHE A 103 5.30 -1.16 -16.03
C PHE A 103 6.31 -1.16 -14.88
N LYS A 104 6.05 -1.98 -13.86
CA LYS A 104 6.93 -2.11 -12.70
C LYS A 104 8.02 -3.13 -13.02
N GLN A 105 9.25 -2.72 -12.90
CA GLN A 105 10.43 -3.60 -13.00
C GLN A 105 10.78 -4.18 -11.62
N ASP A 106 10.65 -3.35 -10.58
CA ASP A 106 10.93 -3.71 -9.20
C ASP A 106 9.67 -4.14 -8.45
N ASN A 107 9.89 -4.79 -7.31
CA ASN A 107 8.83 -5.13 -6.37
C ASN A 107 8.19 -3.88 -5.80
N ILE A 108 6.85 -3.83 -5.77
CA ILE A 108 6.11 -2.69 -5.23
C ILE A 108 5.57 -2.98 -3.82
N PRO A 109 5.38 -1.95 -2.99
CA PRO A 109 4.79 -2.13 -1.67
C PRO A 109 3.38 -2.73 -1.75
N VAL A 110 3.05 -3.58 -0.79
CA VAL A 110 1.70 -4.11 -0.61
C VAL A 110 0.94 -3.31 0.43
N THR A 111 -0.36 -3.16 0.23
CA THR A 111 -1.23 -2.39 1.12
C THR A 111 -2.31 -3.29 1.72
N TYR A 112 -2.23 -3.51 3.02
CA TYR A 112 -3.28 -4.14 3.81
C TYR A 112 -4.32 -3.10 4.22
N MET A 113 -5.59 -3.45 4.08
CA MET A 113 -6.71 -2.67 4.60
C MET A 113 -7.15 -3.26 5.95
N GLN A 114 -7.91 -2.50 6.72
CA GLN A 114 -8.34 -2.81 8.08
C GLN A 114 -8.80 -4.27 8.28
N MET A 115 -9.57 -4.83 7.36
CA MET A 115 -10.07 -6.21 7.49
C MET A 115 -8.98 -7.29 7.44
N GLY A 116 -7.84 -7.00 6.82
CA GLY A 116 -6.68 -7.89 6.76
C GLY A 116 -5.74 -7.78 7.96
N ILE A 117 -5.99 -6.82 8.85
CA ILE A 117 -5.15 -6.47 10.01
C ILE A 117 -5.91 -6.84 11.29
N ARG A 118 -5.24 -7.50 12.21
CA ARG A 118 -5.72 -7.68 13.59
C ARG A 118 -4.71 -7.05 14.54
N HIS A 119 -5.19 -6.17 15.36
CA HIS A 119 -4.42 -5.48 16.39
C HIS A 119 -5.28 -5.41 17.66
N GLU A 120 -4.68 -5.75 18.80
CA GLU A 120 -5.28 -5.59 20.12
C GLU A 120 -4.73 -4.30 20.74
N LYS A 121 -5.61 -3.49 21.32
CA LYS A 121 -5.24 -2.22 21.94
C LYS A 121 -4.14 -2.44 23.01
N GLY A 122 -3.09 -1.65 22.93
CA GLY A 122 -1.94 -1.76 23.82
C GLY A 122 -0.93 -2.87 23.46
N SER A 123 -1.18 -3.63 22.39
CA SER A 123 -0.24 -4.62 21.89
C SER A 123 0.82 -3.98 20.99
N ASP A 124 2.05 -4.49 21.05
CA ASP A 124 3.12 -4.15 20.11
C ASP A 124 3.13 -5.06 18.86
N GLN A 125 2.15 -5.94 18.73
CA GLN A 125 2.08 -6.92 17.64
C GLN A 125 0.88 -6.67 16.72
N LEU A 126 1.14 -6.71 15.41
CA LEU A 126 0.12 -6.77 14.35
C LEU A 126 0.08 -8.17 13.77
N ARG A 127 -1.11 -8.73 13.61
CA ARG A 127 -1.34 -9.97 12.89
C ARG A 127 -2.00 -9.68 11.53
N LEU A 128 -1.38 -10.15 10.45
CA LEU A 128 -1.84 -9.98 9.09
C LEU A 128 -2.30 -11.30 8.49
N SER A 129 -3.40 -11.28 7.75
CA SER A 129 -3.93 -12.47 7.06
C SER A 129 -3.12 -12.79 5.82
N LEU A 130 -2.89 -14.07 5.56
CA LEU A 130 -2.24 -14.57 4.34
C LEU A 130 -3.27 -15.35 3.50
N PRO A 131 -3.29 -15.19 2.17
CA PRO A 131 -4.19 -15.95 1.30
C PRO A 131 -3.80 -17.42 1.23
N ARG A 132 -4.76 -18.26 0.91
CA ARG A 132 -4.57 -19.73 0.85
C ARG A 132 -3.46 -20.11 -0.13
N ASP A 133 -3.53 -19.57 -1.33
CA ASP A 133 -2.61 -19.94 -2.42
C ASP A 133 -1.17 -19.51 -2.14
N LEU A 134 -0.97 -18.37 -1.48
CA LEU A 134 0.35 -17.95 -1.02
C LEU A 134 0.89 -18.93 0.04
N LYS A 135 0.06 -19.37 0.99
CA LYS A 135 0.47 -20.34 2.00
C LYS A 135 0.90 -21.66 1.37
N SER A 136 0.09 -22.20 0.44
CA SER A 136 0.45 -23.43 -0.28
C SER A 136 1.76 -23.27 -1.06
N TYR A 137 1.93 -22.16 -1.77
CA TYR A 137 3.16 -21.86 -2.50
C TYR A 137 4.38 -21.76 -1.57
N MET A 138 4.25 -21.10 -0.42
CA MET A 138 5.34 -20.97 0.56
C MET A 138 5.71 -22.31 1.19
N GLU A 139 4.72 -23.14 1.47
CA GLU A 139 4.92 -24.49 1.99
C GLU A 139 5.63 -25.39 0.96
N GLU A 140 5.14 -25.44 -0.27
CA GLU A 140 5.69 -26.27 -1.34
C GLU A 140 7.10 -25.84 -1.79
N THR A 141 7.35 -24.53 -1.83
CA THR A 141 8.61 -23.99 -2.38
C THR A 141 9.71 -23.82 -1.33
N TYR A 142 9.33 -23.41 -0.12
CA TYR A 142 10.27 -23.02 0.92
C TYR A 142 10.10 -23.78 2.23
N GLY A 143 9.12 -24.69 2.35
CA GLY A 143 8.82 -25.38 3.60
C GLY A 143 8.32 -24.44 4.71
N ILE A 144 7.73 -23.30 4.35
CA ILE A 144 7.25 -22.30 5.30
C ILE A 144 5.78 -22.54 5.62
N HIS A 145 5.47 -22.90 6.89
CA HIS A 145 4.12 -23.27 7.35
C HIS A 145 3.38 -22.13 8.07
N GLU A 146 3.70 -20.88 7.78
CA GLU A 146 3.10 -19.73 8.47
C GLU A 146 1.64 -19.51 8.07
N ARG A 147 0.77 -19.45 9.08
CA ARG A 147 -0.67 -19.17 8.87
C ARG A 147 -0.98 -17.68 8.77
N PHE A 148 -0.20 -16.88 9.49
CA PHE A 148 -0.32 -15.43 9.60
C PHE A 148 1.06 -14.79 9.57
N LEU A 149 1.13 -13.54 9.21
CA LEU A 149 2.32 -12.73 9.34
C LEU A 149 2.20 -11.87 10.61
N TYR A 150 3.18 -11.92 11.48
CA TYR A 150 3.23 -11.11 12.70
C TYR A 150 4.34 -10.07 12.59
N LEU A 151 3.98 -8.80 12.80
CA LEU A 151 4.92 -7.69 12.82
C LEU A 151 4.92 -7.08 14.22
N GLU A 152 6.10 -6.81 14.77
CA GLU A 152 6.25 -6.30 16.13
C GLU A 152 6.97 -4.95 16.13
N ASN A 153 6.35 -3.97 16.79
CA ASN A 153 6.94 -2.67 17.04
C ASN A 153 6.22 -1.98 18.20
N LYS A 154 6.98 -1.40 19.13
CA LYS A 154 6.44 -0.70 20.30
C LYS A 154 5.45 0.41 19.95
N ILE A 155 5.62 1.04 18.79
CA ILE A 155 4.74 2.13 18.34
C ILE A 155 3.29 1.68 18.12
N PHE A 156 3.04 0.38 17.88
CA PHE A 156 1.69 -0.12 17.69
C PHE A 156 0.84 -0.04 18.95
N ARG A 157 1.46 0.01 20.15
CA ARG A 157 0.76 0.13 21.44
C ARG A 157 -0.14 1.36 21.51
N ASP A 158 0.29 2.45 20.86
CA ASP A 158 -0.38 3.75 20.91
C ASP A 158 -1.37 3.95 19.75
N MET A 159 -1.61 2.91 18.94
CA MET A 159 -2.48 2.97 17.77
C MET A 159 -3.79 2.24 18.03
N ASP A 160 -4.90 2.97 18.19
CA ASP A 160 -6.19 2.35 18.49
C ASP A 160 -6.82 1.64 17.28
N HIS A 161 -7.00 2.33 16.18
CA HIS A 161 -7.72 1.84 14.99
C HIS A 161 -6.86 1.93 13.74
N ILE A 162 -6.15 0.86 13.41
CA ILE A 162 -5.34 0.79 12.21
C ILE A 162 -6.26 0.59 10.99
N LYS A 163 -6.29 1.58 10.09
CA LYS A 163 -7.11 1.59 8.87
C LYS A 163 -6.38 0.98 7.69
N GLN A 164 -5.07 1.21 7.62
CA GLN A 164 -4.24 0.77 6.51
C GLN A 164 -2.80 0.56 6.95
N LEU A 165 -2.17 -0.46 6.40
CA LEU A 165 -0.75 -0.75 6.57
C LEU A 165 -0.13 -0.96 5.19
N ARG A 166 0.83 -0.12 4.82
CA ARG A 166 1.66 -0.32 3.62
C ARG A 166 2.98 -0.93 4.03
N ILE A 167 3.35 -2.03 3.38
CA ILE A 167 4.56 -2.80 3.65
C ILE A 167 5.45 -2.72 2.42
N TYR A 168 6.66 -2.23 2.59
CA TYR A 168 7.65 -2.13 1.53
C TYR A 168 8.42 -3.45 1.36
N PRO A 169 9.03 -3.68 0.19
CA PRO A 169 9.89 -4.85 -0.02
C PRO A 169 10.94 -4.96 1.09
N PRO A 170 11.20 -6.18 1.59
CA PRO A 170 12.19 -6.38 2.63
C PRO A 170 13.62 -6.11 2.15
N GLU A 171 14.40 -5.48 3.01
CA GLU A 171 15.83 -5.24 2.79
C GLU A 171 16.63 -5.54 4.06
N ASN A 172 17.69 -6.35 3.95
CA ASN A 172 18.63 -6.64 5.05
C ASN A 172 17.94 -7.09 6.37
N GLY A 173 16.92 -7.94 6.27
CA GLY A 173 16.19 -8.46 7.44
C GLY A 173 15.27 -7.44 8.10
N LYS A 174 14.95 -6.35 7.41
CA LYS A 174 14.03 -5.30 7.85
C LYS A 174 12.97 -5.03 6.80
N CYS A 175 11.88 -4.43 7.24
CA CYS A 175 10.80 -4.01 6.39
C CYS A 175 10.30 -2.64 6.81
N ASP A 176 10.27 -1.68 5.89
CA ASP A 176 9.67 -0.36 6.13
C ASP A 176 8.15 -0.46 6.05
N LEU A 177 7.49 0.24 6.95
CA LEU A 177 6.04 0.29 7.08
C LEU A 177 5.54 1.74 7.07
N ILE A 178 4.38 1.96 6.47
CA ILE A 178 3.56 3.15 6.71
C ILE A 178 2.23 2.68 7.29
N VAL A 179 1.93 3.12 8.51
CA VAL A 179 0.70 2.80 9.23
C VAL A 179 -0.22 4.02 9.20
N ILE A 180 -1.46 3.82 8.75
CA ILE A 180 -2.52 4.83 8.84
C ILE A 180 -3.50 4.35 9.89
N TYR A 181 -3.71 5.16 10.91
CA TYR A 181 -4.55 4.84 12.06
C TYR A 181 -5.40 6.02 12.48
N GLU A 182 -6.45 5.75 13.21
CA GLU A 182 -7.37 6.75 13.75
C GLU A 182 -7.16 6.88 15.25
N ILE A 183 -7.07 8.11 15.73
CA ILE A 183 -7.10 8.45 17.15
C ILE A 183 -8.50 8.98 17.47
N GLU A 184 -9.16 8.39 18.46
CA GLU A 184 -10.38 8.92 19.05
C GLU A 184 -10.02 10.07 19.98
N GLY A 185 -10.67 11.21 19.77
CA GLY A 185 -10.68 12.35 20.68
C GLY A 185 -9.31 12.97 20.96
N THR A 186 -8.83 13.81 20.08
CA THR A 186 -7.91 14.86 20.54
C THR A 186 -8.77 15.88 21.30
N GLU A 187 -8.60 15.98 22.61
CA GLU A 187 -9.07 17.16 23.35
C GLU A 187 -8.58 18.39 22.57
N GLN A 188 -9.50 19.25 22.20
CA GLN A 188 -9.11 20.53 21.63
C GLN A 188 -8.24 21.23 22.68
N LEU A 189 -6.99 21.50 22.31
CA LEU A 189 -6.14 22.34 23.13
C LEU A 189 -6.94 23.62 23.46
N SER A 190 -6.94 23.99 24.74
CA SER A 190 -7.60 25.22 25.20
C SER A 190 -7.12 26.39 24.34
N GLN A 191 -8.05 27.22 23.87
CA GLN A 191 -7.70 28.43 23.12
C GLN A 191 -6.87 29.34 24.02
N ASN A 192 -5.57 29.34 23.83
CA ASN A 192 -4.63 30.18 24.57
C ASN A 192 -4.28 31.47 23.82
N GLY A 193 -4.99 31.75 22.72
CA GLY A 193 -4.76 32.95 21.89
C GLY A 193 -3.52 32.85 20.98
N HIS A 194 -2.80 31.73 20.99
CA HIS A 194 -1.69 31.51 20.08
C HIS A 194 -2.17 30.70 18.86
N TYR A 195 -1.91 31.22 17.67
CA TYR A 195 -2.27 30.57 16.42
C TYR A 195 -1.00 30.28 15.61
N LEU A 196 -0.83 29.05 15.16
CA LEU A 196 0.16 28.66 14.19
C LEU A 196 -0.54 28.40 12.85
N SER A 197 -0.25 29.22 11.84
CA SER A 197 -0.67 28.96 10.46
C SER A 197 0.51 28.37 9.71
N ILE A 198 0.33 27.14 9.21
CA ILE A 198 1.31 26.50 8.33
C ILE A 198 0.68 26.45 6.93
N ASP A 199 1.22 27.24 6.02
CA ASP A 199 0.91 27.11 4.59
C ASP A 199 1.95 26.18 3.95
N PRO A 200 1.60 24.93 3.60
CA PRO A 200 2.50 24.02 2.90
C PRO A 200 2.54 24.35 1.40
N GLY A 201 2.73 25.64 1.06
CA GLY A 201 2.85 26.09 -0.32
C GLY A 201 3.87 25.27 -1.13
N PRO A 202 3.86 25.36 -2.47
CA PRO A 202 4.69 24.53 -3.35
C PRO A 202 6.20 24.87 -3.32
N VAL A 203 6.65 25.73 -2.39
CA VAL A 203 8.05 26.18 -2.29
C VAL A 203 8.81 25.32 -1.30
N SER A 204 9.98 24.84 -1.70
CA SER A 204 10.83 23.95 -0.93
C SER A 204 11.23 24.55 0.44
N TYR A 205 11.14 23.75 1.49
CA TYR A 205 11.42 24.06 2.89
C TYR A 205 12.91 24.38 3.23
N THR A 206 13.69 24.93 2.31
CA THR A 206 15.14 25.12 2.53
C THR A 206 15.52 26.34 3.35
N HIS A 207 14.57 27.19 3.78
CA HIS A 207 14.88 28.40 4.56
C HIS A 207 13.86 28.70 5.67
N LEU A 208 13.71 27.81 6.64
CA LEU A 208 13.25 28.22 7.96
C LEU A 208 14.48 28.58 8.80
N ARG A 209 14.98 29.82 8.70
CA ARG A 209 15.78 30.40 9.75
C ARG A 209 14.86 30.91 10.85
N ALA A 210 15.00 30.35 12.04
CA ALA A 210 14.47 30.95 13.23
C ALA A 210 15.17 32.32 13.39
N HIS A 211 14.40 33.39 13.35
CA HIS A 211 14.84 34.67 13.88
C HIS A 211 14.52 34.66 15.37
N GLU A 212 15.58 34.69 16.17
CA GLU A 212 15.57 35.08 17.57
C GLU A 212 15.07 36.51 17.74
#